data_7928695b82b905845d48db073740ec9d
#
_entry.id   7928695b82b905845d48db073740ec9d
#
_cell.length_a   1.000
_cell.length_b   1.000
_cell.length_c   1.000
_cell.angle_alpha   90.00
_cell.angle_beta   90.00
_cell.angle_gamma   90.00
#
_symmetry.space_group_name_H-M   'P 1'
#
loop_
_entity.id
_entity.type
_entity.pdbx_description
1 polymer ?
#
loop_
_entity_poly.entity_id
_entity_poly.type
_entity_poly.pdbx_seq_one_letter_code
_entity_poly.pdbx_strand_id
1 'polypeptide(L)'
;MDALSHILDDIHLRSAEYLYVNGLGAWHFAMQGSPSFHIILNGPVKLLLPGHGEHTLETGDIAFVPAGVEHHVRHPDAPERSAYWLMQDFKGHRNDPVSVGGGLPNNLLLCVRCLVDGDLGKPLLSSLPACMVIRQGLEGSGPEWLKIGLNFLALEAERYRPGRDTLLNRLIGMFLIECVRDYVEQLPEEANSWLSAMRDPYLSPALSAIHADPARPWTVAELSGLACLSRSAFHERFSQVIGMPPLTYITEHRLRMAAWHLAQQDISINRISERVGYTSETAFSQAFRRQYGVSPSQYRKQKMA
;
A
#
# COMPACT_ATOMS: atom_id res chain seq x y z
N MET A 1 -11.82 -17.57 0.15
CA MET A 1 -10.97 -16.43 0.54
C MET A 1 -11.88 -15.23 0.61
N ASP A 2 -11.71 -14.31 1.57
CA ASP A 2 -12.54 -13.11 1.69
C ASP A 2 -12.09 -12.02 0.70
N ALA A 3 -12.92 -10.97 0.53
CA ALA A 3 -12.64 -9.90 -0.43
C ALA A 3 -11.33 -9.15 -0.14
N LEU A 4 -11.02 -8.89 1.14
CA LEU A 4 -9.81 -8.18 1.54
C LEU A 4 -8.56 -9.00 1.20
N SER A 5 -8.59 -10.32 1.45
CA SER A 5 -7.49 -11.23 1.09
C SER A 5 -7.20 -11.21 -0.41
N HIS A 6 -8.22 -11.27 -1.28
CA HIS A 6 -8.02 -11.16 -2.73
C HIS A 6 -7.43 -9.82 -3.14
N ILE A 7 -7.91 -8.73 -2.55
CA ILE A 7 -7.42 -7.39 -2.85
C ILE A 7 -5.97 -7.20 -2.39
N LEU A 8 -5.61 -7.73 -1.23
CA LEU A 8 -4.24 -7.70 -0.74
C LEU A 8 -3.30 -8.57 -1.59
N ASP A 9 -3.79 -9.69 -2.12
CA ASP A 9 -3.05 -10.51 -3.09
C ASP A 9 -2.81 -9.78 -4.42
N ASP A 10 -3.78 -8.96 -4.87
CA ASP A 10 -3.63 -8.11 -6.06
C ASP A 10 -2.59 -6.99 -5.85
N ILE A 11 -2.35 -6.58 -4.60
CA ILE A 11 -1.31 -5.60 -4.29
C ILE A 11 0.04 -6.31 -4.23
N HIS A 12 0.66 -6.44 -5.37
CA HIS A 12 2.00 -7.00 -5.43
C HIS A 12 3.01 -6.03 -4.80
N LEU A 13 3.31 -6.22 -3.51
CA LEU A 13 4.52 -5.66 -2.92
C LEU A 13 5.71 -6.32 -3.62
N ARG A 14 6.27 -5.64 -4.62
CA ARG A 14 7.40 -6.17 -5.42
C ARG A 14 8.63 -6.38 -4.58
N SER A 15 8.94 -5.40 -3.77
CA SER A 15 10.03 -5.40 -2.81
C SER A 15 9.87 -4.24 -1.83
N ALA A 16 10.57 -4.32 -0.73
CA ALA A 16 10.80 -3.19 0.16
C ALA A 16 12.29 -2.87 0.14
N GLU A 17 12.59 -1.60 -0.02
CA GLU A 17 13.93 -1.07 0.24
C GLU A 17 13.93 -0.53 1.66
N TYR A 18 14.96 -0.81 2.43
CA TYR A 18 15.04 -0.41 3.82
C TYR A 18 16.37 0.26 4.13
N LEU A 19 16.33 1.16 5.09
CA LEU A 19 17.45 1.96 5.51
C LEU A 19 17.39 2.21 7.01
N TYR A 20 18.45 1.82 7.74
CA TYR A 20 18.61 2.26 9.11
C TYR A 20 19.14 3.68 9.13
N VAL A 21 18.49 4.54 9.93
CA VAL A 21 18.84 5.95 10.06
C VAL A 21 19.25 6.23 11.51
N ASN A 22 20.49 6.65 11.70
CA ASN A 22 20.97 7.22 12.95
C ASN A 22 20.72 8.73 12.95
N GLY A 23 19.84 9.20 13.82
CA GLY A 23 19.65 10.61 14.10
C GLY A 23 20.74 11.12 15.06
N LEU A 24 21.41 12.20 14.66
CA LEU A 24 22.50 12.80 15.44
C LEU A 24 22.13 14.23 15.86
N GLY A 25 21.95 14.47 17.16
CA GLY A 25 21.58 15.80 17.68
C GLY A 25 20.23 16.28 17.12
N ALA A 26 20.17 17.51 16.63
CA ALA A 26 18.96 18.10 16.04
C ALA A 26 18.86 17.78 14.53
N TRP A 27 18.49 16.56 14.20
CA TRP A 27 18.39 16.06 12.83
C TRP A 27 16.99 16.24 12.22
N HIS A 28 16.92 16.27 10.88
CA HIS A 28 15.68 16.41 10.13
C HIS A 28 15.88 15.83 8.71
N PHE A 29 14.99 14.93 8.28
CA PHE A 29 14.95 14.46 6.91
C PHE A 29 13.53 14.46 6.34
N ALA A 30 13.42 14.39 5.01
CA ALA A 30 12.16 14.31 4.27
C ALA A 30 12.15 13.13 3.31
N MET A 31 10.95 12.59 3.05
CA MET A 31 10.68 11.56 2.06
C MET A 31 9.40 11.87 1.28
N GLN A 32 9.30 11.34 0.03
CA GLN A 32 8.10 11.42 -0.80
C GLN A 32 8.11 10.39 -1.93
N GLY A 33 6.99 10.21 -2.61
CA GLY A 33 6.90 9.52 -3.90
C GLY A 33 6.68 8.02 -3.83
N SER A 34 6.69 7.41 -2.64
CA SER A 34 6.42 5.98 -2.46
C SER A 34 5.78 5.70 -1.10
N PRO A 35 4.90 4.70 -1.00
CA PRO A 35 4.43 4.22 0.29
C PRO A 35 5.63 3.91 1.19
N SER A 36 5.58 4.35 2.44
CA SER A 36 6.74 4.22 3.34
C SER A 36 6.32 3.94 4.77
N PHE A 37 7.16 3.15 5.46
CA PHE A 37 7.08 2.92 6.89
C PHE A 37 8.24 3.60 7.60
N HIS A 38 7.95 4.14 8.78
CA HIS A 38 8.94 4.58 9.76
C HIS A 38 8.73 3.79 11.04
N ILE A 39 9.68 2.95 11.37
CA ILE A 39 9.67 2.11 12.58
C ILE A 39 10.66 2.72 13.55
N ILE A 40 10.19 3.13 14.72
CA ILE A 40 10.98 3.85 15.71
C ILE A 40 11.65 2.84 16.64
N LEU A 41 12.93 2.59 16.43
CA LEU A 41 13.72 1.67 17.24
C LEU A 41 14.27 2.35 18.50
N ASN A 42 14.53 3.67 18.43
CA ASN A 42 14.86 4.53 19.56
C ASN A 42 14.34 5.94 19.31
N GLY A 43 13.38 6.38 20.11
CA GLY A 43 12.66 7.66 20.00
C GLY A 43 12.92 8.59 21.19
N PRO A 44 12.11 9.66 21.36
CA PRO A 44 10.99 10.04 20.50
C PRO A 44 11.41 10.75 19.21
N VAL A 45 10.51 10.76 18.22
CA VAL A 45 10.65 11.53 16.98
C VAL A 45 9.34 12.21 16.62
N LYS A 46 9.40 13.25 15.77
CA LYS A 46 8.22 13.92 15.21
C LYS A 46 8.10 13.59 13.72
N LEU A 47 6.89 13.19 13.30
CA LEU A 47 6.50 13.01 11.91
C LEU A 47 5.51 14.11 11.54
N LEU A 48 5.89 14.98 10.61
CA LEU A 48 5.06 16.07 10.08
C LEU A 48 4.64 15.73 8.64
N LEU A 49 3.34 15.80 8.38
CA LEU A 49 2.77 15.71 7.04
C LEU A 49 2.17 17.09 6.69
N PRO A 50 2.73 17.82 5.72
CA PRO A 50 2.20 19.11 5.31
C PRO A 50 0.71 19.03 4.93
N GLY A 51 -0.13 19.83 5.60
CA GLY A 51 -1.58 19.79 5.41
C GLY A 51 -2.34 18.69 6.16
N HIS A 52 -1.64 17.75 6.83
CA HIS A 52 -2.27 16.61 7.53
C HIS A 52 -1.89 16.51 9.02
N GLY A 53 -1.05 17.40 9.52
CA GLY A 53 -0.70 17.48 10.94
C GLY A 53 0.66 16.88 11.31
N GLU A 54 0.93 16.86 12.62
CA GLU A 54 2.17 16.34 13.22
C GLU A 54 1.85 15.23 14.22
N HIS A 55 2.63 14.16 14.21
CA HIS A 55 2.55 13.05 15.16
C HIS A 55 3.86 12.93 15.91
N THR A 56 3.81 12.81 17.24
CA THR A 56 4.95 12.37 18.05
C THR A 56 4.91 10.85 18.11
N LEU A 57 6.04 10.21 17.80
CA LEU A 57 6.21 8.76 17.76
C LEU A 57 7.24 8.38 18.82
N GLU A 58 6.90 7.37 19.61
CA GLU A 58 7.77 6.84 20.67
C GLU A 58 8.48 5.56 20.18
N THR A 59 9.44 5.08 20.96
CA THR A 59 10.10 3.80 20.69
C THR A 59 9.08 2.67 20.56
N GLY A 60 9.15 1.91 19.46
CA GLY A 60 8.25 0.81 19.13
C GLY A 60 7.03 1.23 18.30
N ASP A 61 6.77 2.52 18.13
CA ASP A 61 5.70 2.98 17.24
C ASP A 61 6.09 2.77 15.76
N ILE A 62 5.07 2.52 14.95
CA ILE A 62 5.19 2.47 13.48
C ILE A 62 4.29 3.54 12.87
N ALA A 63 4.84 4.32 11.95
CA ALA A 63 4.06 5.19 11.09
C ALA A 63 4.10 4.65 9.65
N PHE A 64 2.93 4.58 9.02
CA PHE A 64 2.77 4.22 7.61
C PHE A 64 2.19 5.40 6.84
N VAL A 65 2.84 5.79 5.75
CA VAL A 65 2.42 6.85 4.81
C VAL A 65 2.03 6.20 3.48
N PRO A 66 0.75 5.79 3.30
CA PRO A 66 0.33 4.90 2.20
C PRO A 66 0.47 5.51 0.81
N ALA A 67 0.11 6.79 0.66
CA ALA A 67 0.15 7.49 -0.63
C ALA A 67 1.53 8.04 -0.99
N GLY A 68 2.52 7.90 -0.08
CA GLY A 68 3.86 8.46 -0.30
C GLY A 68 3.86 9.98 -0.44
N VAL A 69 2.94 10.68 0.21
CA VAL A 69 2.95 12.15 0.26
C VAL A 69 4.24 12.64 0.89
N GLU A 70 4.60 13.89 0.61
CA GLU A 70 5.73 14.53 1.29
C GLU A 70 5.52 14.52 2.79
N HIS A 71 6.54 14.05 3.51
CA HIS A 71 6.52 14.01 4.97
C HIS A 71 7.94 14.19 5.51
N HIS A 72 8.00 14.74 6.71
CA HIS A 72 9.21 15.10 7.40
C HIS A 72 9.32 14.34 8.71
N VAL A 73 10.50 13.75 8.95
CA VAL A 73 10.81 13.08 10.21
C VAL A 73 11.97 13.81 10.88
N ARG A 74 11.82 14.16 12.14
CA ARG A 74 12.79 15.00 12.83
C ARG A 74 12.91 14.68 14.33
N HIS A 75 14.05 15.05 14.91
CA HIS A 75 14.17 15.14 16.37
C HIS A 75 13.18 16.18 16.91
N PRO A 76 12.56 15.99 18.10
CA PRO A 76 11.61 16.94 18.68
C PRO A 76 12.15 18.38 18.77
N ASP A 77 13.44 18.54 19.08
CA ASP A 77 14.11 19.84 19.22
C ASP A 77 14.72 20.37 17.93
N ALA A 78 14.55 19.66 16.79
CA ALA A 78 15.08 20.12 15.52
C ALA A 78 14.31 21.35 15.03
N PRO A 79 14.99 22.45 14.64
CA PRO A 79 14.33 23.60 14.04
C PRO A 79 13.75 23.24 12.66
N GLU A 80 12.71 23.94 12.25
CA GLU A 80 12.19 23.87 10.89
C GLU A 80 13.19 24.49 9.91
N ARG A 81 14.18 23.72 9.51
CA ARG A 81 15.19 24.08 8.52
C ARG A 81 15.07 23.14 7.30
N SER A 82 15.89 23.39 6.27
CA SER A 82 15.98 22.49 5.10
C SER A 82 16.22 21.04 5.55
N ALA A 83 15.33 20.14 5.14
CA ALA A 83 15.43 18.73 5.44
C ALA A 83 16.45 18.03 4.54
N TYR A 84 17.12 17.01 5.06
CA TYR A 84 17.90 16.10 4.23
C TYR A 84 16.95 15.18 3.44
N TRP A 85 17.10 15.08 2.12
CA TRP A 85 16.28 14.21 1.30
C TRP A 85 16.81 12.77 1.32
N LEU A 86 16.14 11.91 2.09
CA LEU A 86 16.60 10.54 2.34
C LEU A 86 16.44 9.60 1.13
N MET A 87 15.60 9.96 0.15
CA MET A 87 15.26 9.08 -0.98
C MET A 87 16.45 8.61 -1.82
N GLN A 88 17.52 9.40 -1.89
CA GLN A 88 18.73 9.04 -2.65
C GLN A 88 19.57 7.95 -1.96
N ASP A 89 19.41 7.75 -0.64
CA ASP A 89 20.18 6.77 0.13
C ASP A 89 19.61 5.35 0.01
N PHE A 90 18.37 5.21 -0.45
CA PHE A 90 17.77 3.89 -0.76
C PHE A 90 18.39 3.22 -1.99
N LYS A 91 19.26 3.91 -2.72
CA LYS A 91 19.99 3.35 -3.88
C LYS A 91 21.14 2.47 -3.40
N GLY A 92 20.91 1.17 -3.40
CA GLY A 92 21.90 0.15 -3.04
C GLY A 92 21.66 -0.44 -1.64
N HIS A 93 22.00 -1.72 -1.50
CA HIS A 93 21.95 -2.40 -0.21
C HIS A 93 23.06 -1.86 0.70
N ARG A 94 22.71 -1.03 1.66
CA ARG A 94 23.64 -0.56 2.68
C ARG A 94 23.42 -1.38 3.96
N ASN A 95 24.48 -2.01 4.44
CA ASN A 95 24.48 -2.70 5.73
C ASN A 95 24.63 -1.70 6.89
N ASP A 96 25.23 -0.55 6.64
CA ASP A 96 25.51 0.45 7.64
C ASP A 96 24.41 1.51 7.71
N PRO A 97 24.02 1.96 8.92
CA PRO A 97 23.06 3.04 9.08
C PRO A 97 23.52 4.34 8.43
N VAL A 98 22.61 5.06 7.82
CA VAL A 98 22.85 6.43 7.34
C VAL A 98 22.73 7.39 8.51
N SER A 99 23.73 8.23 8.73
CA SER A 99 23.73 9.26 9.75
C SER A 99 23.17 10.57 9.23
N VAL A 100 22.16 11.12 9.91
CA VAL A 100 21.53 12.41 9.58
C VAL A 100 21.71 13.36 10.75
N GLY A 101 22.19 14.58 10.48
CA GLY A 101 22.46 15.59 11.50
C GLY A 101 23.90 15.61 11.94
N GLY A 102 24.16 16.11 13.14
CA GLY A 102 25.51 16.21 13.71
C GLY A 102 25.48 16.19 15.23
N GLY A 103 26.46 15.54 15.82
CA GLY A 103 26.57 15.36 17.28
C GLY A 103 26.53 13.90 17.71
N LEU A 104 26.05 13.63 18.92
CA LEU A 104 25.92 12.28 19.43
C LEU A 104 24.63 11.61 18.90
N PRO A 105 24.66 10.29 18.65
CA PRO A 105 23.47 9.53 18.29
C PRO A 105 22.39 9.62 19.40
N ASN A 106 21.18 9.93 19.02
CA ASN A 106 20.05 10.04 19.95
C ASN A 106 18.79 9.29 19.48
N ASN A 107 18.68 9.01 18.19
CA ASN A 107 17.57 8.24 17.65
C ASN A 107 18.06 7.15 16.69
N LEU A 108 17.28 6.07 16.60
CA LEU A 108 17.46 5.02 15.60
C LEU A 108 16.11 4.68 14.98
N LEU A 109 16.04 4.72 13.66
CA LEU A 109 14.85 4.42 12.88
C LEU A 109 15.16 3.36 11.82
N LEU A 110 14.17 2.53 11.50
CA LEU A 110 14.15 1.78 10.26
C LEU A 110 13.14 2.44 9.33
N CYS A 111 13.66 3.07 8.28
CA CYS A 111 12.84 3.64 7.21
C CYS A 111 12.71 2.63 6.08
N VAL A 112 11.47 2.40 5.64
CA VAL A 112 11.17 1.43 4.58
C VAL A 112 10.44 2.15 3.47
N ARG A 113 10.90 1.94 2.24
CA ARG A 113 10.24 2.36 1.02
C ARG A 113 9.62 1.15 0.34
N CYS A 114 8.30 1.16 0.17
CA CYS A 114 7.59 0.06 -0.47
C CYS A 114 7.52 0.27 -1.99
N LEU A 115 7.99 -0.69 -2.75
CA LEU A 115 7.85 -0.73 -4.19
C LEU A 115 6.59 -1.54 -4.53
N VAL A 116 5.47 -0.85 -4.59
CA VAL A 116 4.14 -1.42 -4.89
C VAL A 116 3.84 -1.24 -6.37
N ASP A 117 3.06 -2.15 -6.95
CA ASP A 117 2.54 -1.94 -8.29
C ASP A 117 1.56 -0.75 -8.30
N GLY A 118 1.93 0.30 -9.05
CA GLY A 118 1.19 1.56 -9.03
C GLY A 118 -0.25 1.44 -9.54
N ASP A 119 -0.53 0.50 -10.43
CA ASP A 119 -1.86 0.37 -11.03
C ASP A 119 -2.78 -0.51 -10.16
N LEU A 120 -2.28 -1.63 -9.62
CA LEU A 120 -3.06 -2.54 -8.78
C LEU A 120 -3.19 -2.04 -7.33
N GLY A 121 -2.11 -1.52 -6.76
CA GLY A 121 -2.11 -1.02 -5.38
C GLY A 121 -2.81 0.32 -5.17
N LYS A 122 -2.91 1.15 -6.21
CA LYS A 122 -3.42 2.52 -6.12
C LYS A 122 -4.82 2.64 -5.50
N PRO A 123 -5.84 1.81 -5.85
CA PRO A 123 -7.17 1.94 -5.24
C PRO A 123 -7.15 1.77 -3.73
N LEU A 124 -6.42 0.78 -3.23
CA LEU A 124 -6.29 0.57 -1.79
C LEU A 124 -5.50 1.71 -1.13
N LEU A 125 -4.29 1.97 -1.60
CA LEU A 125 -3.40 2.95 -0.98
C LEU A 125 -3.98 4.37 -0.97
N SER A 126 -4.74 4.75 -2.01
CA SER A 126 -5.43 6.04 -2.07
C SER A 126 -6.69 6.12 -1.22
N SER A 127 -7.22 4.98 -0.76
CA SER A 127 -8.38 4.91 0.14
C SER A 127 -7.98 4.94 1.62
N LEU A 128 -6.69 4.80 1.92
CA LEU A 128 -6.15 4.90 3.27
C LEU A 128 -5.90 6.37 3.66
N PRO A 129 -5.87 6.70 4.96
CA PRO A 129 -5.52 8.04 5.42
C PRO A 129 -4.09 8.42 5.01
N ALA A 130 -3.79 9.72 5.02
CA ALA A 130 -2.46 10.22 4.65
C ALA A 130 -1.34 9.63 5.52
N CYS A 131 -1.63 9.34 6.78
CA CYS A 131 -0.76 8.65 7.72
C CYS A 131 -1.57 7.73 8.63
N MET A 132 -1.01 6.57 8.92
CA MET A 132 -1.51 5.62 9.91
C MET A 132 -0.43 5.43 10.97
N VAL A 133 -0.78 5.61 12.23
CA VAL A 133 0.15 5.43 13.36
C VAL A 133 -0.32 4.24 14.20
N ILE A 134 0.51 3.21 14.26
CA ILE A 134 0.31 2.05 15.09
C ILE A 134 1.16 2.23 16.35
N ARG A 135 0.51 2.32 17.50
CA ARG A 135 1.16 2.54 18.77
C ARG A 135 1.49 1.22 19.44
N GLN A 136 2.73 1.08 19.92
CA GLN A 136 3.08 -0.02 20.79
C GLN A 136 2.38 0.11 22.17
N GLY A 137 2.09 1.35 22.57
CA GLY A 137 1.50 1.70 23.86
C GLY A 137 2.48 1.60 25.03
N LEU A 138 2.19 2.35 26.09
CA LEU A 138 2.87 2.18 27.37
C LEU A 138 2.56 0.77 27.91
N GLU A 139 3.55 0.08 28.46
CA GLU A 139 3.44 -1.29 29.01
C GLU A 139 3.14 -2.40 27.96
N GLY A 140 3.39 -2.14 26.67
CA GLY A 140 3.23 -3.15 25.64
C GLY A 140 1.75 -3.52 25.37
N SER A 141 0.82 -2.60 25.54
CA SER A 141 -0.61 -2.78 25.25
C SER A 141 -0.95 -2.75 23.75
N GLY A 142 0.04 -2.51 22.87
CA GLY A 142 -0.14 -2.54 21.42
C GLY A 142 -0.44 -3.94 20.86
N PRO A 143 -0.79 -4.03 19.58
CA PRO A 143 -1.12 -5.30 18.95
C PRO A 143 0.00 -6.34 19.09
N GLU A 144 -0.36 -7.60 19.34
CA GLU A 144 0.63 -8.68 19.54
C GLU A 144 1.52 -8.90 18.31
N TRP A 145 0.95 -8.78 17.12
CA TRP A 145 1.71 -8.88 15.87
C TRP A 145 2.83 -7.83 15.76
N LEU A 146 2.57 -6.63 16.29
CA LEU A 146 3.55 -5.54 16.29
C LEU A 146 4.75 -5.90 17.15
N LYS A 147 4.53 -6.43 18.35
CA LYS A 147 5.61 -6.87 19.26
C LYS A 147 6.47 -7.95 18.62
N ILE A 148 5.84 -8.96 18.01
CA ILE A 148 6.53 -10.04 17.32
C ILE A 148 7.38 -9.47 16.18
N GLY A 149 6.80 -8.61 15.35
CA GLY A 149 7.48 -7.98 14.22
C GLY A 149 8.67 -7.12 14.65
N LEU A 150 8.52 -6.30 15.69
CA LEU A 150 9.60 -5.47 16.22
C LEU A 150 10.74 -6.30 16.80
N ASN A 151 10.44 -7.42 17.47
CA ASN A 151 11.47 -8.35 17.95
C ASN A 151 12.27 -8.95 16.79
N PHE A 152 11.62 -9.34 15.68
CA PHE A 152 12.32 -9.79 14.48
C PHE A 152 13.21 -8.71 13.89
N LEU A 153 12.71 -7.48 13.79
CA LEU A 153 13.50 -6.35 13.28
C LEU A 153 14.72 -6.06 14.15
N ALA A 154 14.57 -6.10 15.47
CA ALA A 154 15.69 -5.90 16.39
C ALA A 154 16.77 -6.97 16.21
N LEU A 155 16.39 -8.25 16.10
CA LEU A 155 17.32 -9.35 15.88
C LEU A 155 18.07 -9.22 14.54
N GLU A 156 17.39 -8.81 13.49
CA GLU A 156 18.00 -8.59 12.16
C GLU A 156 18.84 -7.30 12.07
N ALA A 157 18.59 -6.32 12.97
CA ALA A 157 19.39 -5.11 13.04
C ALA A 157 20.78 -5.35 13.68
N GLU A 158 20.89 -6.31 14.63
CA GLU A 158 22.11 -6.55 15.39
C GLU A 158 23.28 -7.04 14.54
N ARG A 159 22.99 -7.87 13.51
CA ARG A 159 24.03 -8.34 12.59
C ARG A 159 23.45 -8.80 11.24
N TYR A 160 24.22 -8.56 10.18
CA TYR A 160 23.89 -9.05 8.85
C TYR A 160 23.92 -10.59 8.80
N ARG A 161 22.85 -11.15 8.21
CA ARG A 161 22.71 -12.60 7.97
C ARG A 161 22.24 -12.82 6.53
N PRO A 162 22.74 -13.86 5.81
CA PRO A 162 22.20 -14.22 4.51
C PRO A 162 20.68 -14.46 4.56
N GLY A 163 19.94 -13.95 3.58
CA GLY A 163 18.48 -14.04 3.53
C GLY A 163 17.72 -12.93 4.26
N ARG A 164 18.43 -11.99 4.92
CA ARG A 164 17.86 -10.83 5.63
C ARG A 164 16.86 -10.06 4.77
N ASP A 165 17.22 -9.71 3.53
CA ASP A 165 16.40 -8.92 2.65
C ASP A 165 15.07 -9.60 2.33
N THR A 166 15.11 -10.93 2.09
CA THR A 166 13.90 -11.72 1.87
C THR A 166 13.01 -11.75 3.09
N LEU A 167 13.60 -11.92 4.28
CA LEU A 167 12.88 -11.94 5.55
C LEU A 167 12.23 -10.58 5.82
N LEU A 168 12.97 -9.47 5.68
CA LEU A 168 12.45 -8.12 5.86
C LEU A 168 11.33 -7.80 4.87
N ASN A 169 11.46 -8.17 3.60
CA ASN A 169 10.39 -8.00 2.62
C ASN A 169 9.10 -8.72 3.03
N ARG A 170 9.19 -9.95 3.56
CA ARG A 170 8.03 -10.69 4.06
C ARG A 170 7.39 -10.01 5.27
N LEU A 171 8.24 -9.57 6.20
CA LEU A 171 7.78 -8.89 7.41
C LEU A 171 7.08 -7.55 7.09
N ILE A 172 7.62 -6.75 6.17
CA ILE A 172 6.97 -5.50 5.73
C ILE A 172 5.64 -5.79 5.03
N GLY A 173 5.56 -6.88 4.24
CA GLY A 173 4.29 -7.34 3.68
C GLY A 173 3.25 -7.64 4.76
N MET A 174 3.64 -8.31 5.84
CA MET A 174 2.77 -8.56 6.99
C MET A 174 2.34 -7.26 7.67
N PHE A 175 3.25 -6.32 7.89
CA PHE A 175 2.90 -5.01 8.47
C PHE A 175 1.89 -4.25 7.61
N LEU A 176 2.05 -4.27 6.29
CA LEU A 176 1.09 -3.66 5.38
C LEU A 176 -0.31 -4.28 5.54
N ILE A 177 -0.38 -5.61 5.55
CA ILE A 177 -1.64 -6.35 5.72
C ILE A 177 -2.30 -5.99 7.05
N GLU A 178 -1.56 -6.04 8.16
CA GLU A 178 -2.10 -5.76 9.49
C GLU A 178 -2.51 -4.29 9.65
N CYS A 179 -1.75 -3.34 9.11
CA CYS A 179 -2.16 -1.93 9.08
C CYS A 179 -3.51 -1.73 8.38
N VAL A 180 -3.70 -2.39 7.22
CA VAL A 180 -4.97 -2.30 6.47
C VAL A 180 -6.10 -2.96 7.22
N ARG A 181 -5.87 -4.13 7.83
CA ARG A 181 -6.87 -4.86 8.63
C ARG A 181 -7.33 -4.04 9.82
N ASP A 182 -6.39 -3.55 10.64
CA ASP A 182 -6.69 -2.72 11.80
C ASP A 182 -7.49 -1.47 11.41
N TYR A 183 -7.11 -0.85 10.29
CA TYR A 183 -7.84 0.32 9.79
C TYR A 183 -9.26 -0.03 9.35
N VAL A 184 -9.43 -1.09 8.58
CA VAL A 184 -10.75 -1.55 8.12
C VAL A 184 -11.64 -1.94 9.32
N GLU A 185 -11.08 -2.58 10.35
CA GLU A 185 -11.82 -2.94 11.57
C GLU A 185 -12.29 -1.73 12.39
N GLN A 186 -11.52 -0.64 12.36
CA GLN A 186 -11.84 0.60 13.08
C GLN A 186 -12.74 1.56 12.31
N LEU A 187 -13.05 1.29 11.02
CA LEU A 187 -13.96 2.14 10.26
C LEU A 187 -15.35 2.17 10.91
N PRO A 188 -15.97 3.36 11.02
CA PRO A 188 -17.37 3.45 11.43
C PRO A 188 -18.30 2.62 10.53
N GLU A 189 -19.40 2.10 11.07
CA GLU A 189 -20.37 1.32 10.28
C GLU A 189 -21.00 2.14 9.15
N GLU A 190 -21.15 3.44 9.36
CA GLU A 190 -21.71 4.38 8.38
C GLU A 190 -20.66 4.88 7.36
N ALA A 191 -19.40 4.45 7.46
CA ALA A 191 -18.37 4.86 6.52
C ALA A 191 -18.70 4.38 5.10
N ASN A 192 -19.04 5.31 4.23
CA ASN A 192 -19.22 5.07 2.81
C ASN A 192 -17.85 5.19 2.12
N SER A 193 -17.07 4.15 2.19
CA SER A 193 -15.77 4.07 1.55
C SER A 193 -15.58 2.73 0.84
N TRP A 194 -14.74 2.70 -0.17
CA TRP A 194 -14.39 1.46 -0.85
C TRP A 194 -13.91 0.37 0.13
N LEU A 195 -13.17 0.75 1.18
CA LEU A 195 -12.69 -0.17 2.21
C LEU A 195 -13.82 -0.70 3.11
N SER A 196 -14.84 0.10 3.39
CA SER A 196 -15.98 -0.36 4.19
C SER A 196 -16.80 -1.45 3.48
N ALA A 197 -16.76 -1.48 2.14
CA ALA A 197 -17.39 -2.54 1.35
C ALA A 197 -16.82 -3.94 1.65
N MET A 198 -15.59 -4.03 2.18
CA MET A 198 -14.98 -5.31 2.58
C MET A 198 -15.67 -5.93 3.78
N ARG A 199 -16.26 -5.10 4.65
CA ARG A 199 -17.03 -5.52 5.84
C ARG A 199 -18.54 -5.61 5.56
N ASP A 200 -19.00 -5.04 4.46
CA ASP A 200 -20.40 -5.04 4.08
C ASP A 200 -20.89 -6.47 3.78
N PRO A 201 -21.84 -7.02 4.55
CA PRO A 201 -22.26 -8.42 4.38
C PRO A 201 -22.91 -8.71 3.02
N TYR A 202 -23.41 -7.68 2.34
CA TYR A 202 -24.02 -7.79 1.02
C TYR A 202 -23.02 -7.60 -0.12
N LEU A 203 -22.08 -6.65 0.02
CA LEU A 203 -21.13 -6.33 -1.06
C LEU A 203 -19.87 -7.21 -1.04
N SER A 204 -19.41 -7.62 0.14
CA SER A 204 -18.20 -8.44 0.29
C SER A 204 -18.22 -9.75 -0.51
N PRO A 205 -19.34 -10.54 -0.56
CA PRO A 205 -19.39 -11.74 -1.38
C PRO A 205 -19.27 -11.47 -2.88
N ALA A 206 -19.88 -10.38 -3.38
CA ALA A 206 -19.80 -10.00 -4.78
C ALA A 206 -18.39 -9.49 -5.14
N LEU A 207 -17.77 -8.69 -4.29
CA LEU A 207 -16.38 -8.22 -4.46
C LEU A 207 -15.40 -9.40 -4.43
N SER A 208 -15.54 -10.31 -3.47
CA SER A 208 -14.73 -11.52 -3.40
C SER A 208 -14.81 -12.33 -4.70
N ALA A 209 -16.01 -12.51 -5.27
CA ALA A 209 -16.20 -13.23 -6.51
C ALA A 209 -15.56 -12.51 -7.71
N ILE A 210 -15.69 -11.19 -7.80
CA ILE A 210 -15.07 -10.38 -8.87
C ILE A 210 -13.55 -10.51 -8.84
N HIS A 211 -12.93 -10.40 -7.67
CA HIS A 211 -11.48 -10.49 -7.51
C HIS A 211 -10.94 -11.91 -7.66
N ALA A 212 -11.72 -12.93 -7.27
CA ALA A 212 -11.33 -14.34 -7.46
C ALA A 212 -11.29 -14.76 -8.94
N ASP A 213 -12.20 -14.23 -9.75
CA ASP A 213 -12.26 -14.53 -11.19
C ASP A 213 -12.68 -13.28 -11.98
N PRO A 214 -11.77 -12.34 -12.18
CA PRO A 214 -12.06 -11.10 -12.89
C PRO A 214 -12.34 -11.32 -14.39
N ALA A 215 -11.86 -12.42 -14.99
CA ALA A 215 -12.07 -12.74 -16.39
C ALA A 215 -13.49 -13.23 -16.69
N ARG A 216 -14.19 -13.78 -15.69
CA ARG A 216 -15.56 -14.27 -15.83
C ARG A 216 -16.50 -13.15 -16.31
N PRO A 217 -17.41 -13.40 -17.29
CA PRO A 217 -18.36 -12.39 -17.77
C PRO A 217 -19.48 -12.13 -16.76
N TRP A 218 -19.14 -11.53 -15.64
CA TRP A 218 -20.08 -11.23 -14.56
C TRP A 218 -21.23 -10.35 -15.03
N THR A 219 -22.44 -10.72 -14.63
CA THR A 219 -23.64 -9.92 -14.82
C THR A 219 -24.12 -9.32 -13.50
N VAL A 220 -24.85 -8.18 -13.55
CA VAL A 220 -25.47 -7.59 -12.37
C VAL A 220 -26.43 -8.59 -11.69
N ALA A 221 -27.08 -9.46 -12.47
CA ALA A 221 -27.98 -10.48 -11.94
C ALA A 221 -27.26 -11.52 -11.09
N GLU A 222 -26.11 -12.03 -11.54
CA GLU A 222 -25.29 -12.96 -10.76
C GLU A 222 -24.73 -12.32 -9.49
N LEU A 223 -24.17 -11.10 -9.61
CA LEU A 223 -23.61 -10.39 -8.49
C LEU A 223 -24.67 -10.03 -7.44
N SER A 224 -25.86 -9.60 -7.87
CA SER A 224 -26.97 -9.33 -6.95
C SER A 224 -27.47 -10.59 -6.25
N GLY A 225 -27.40 -11.75 -6.93
CA GLY A 225 -27.68 -13.06 -6.31
C GLY A 225 -26.71 -13.40 -5.19
N LEU A 226 -25.39 -13.16 -5.39
CA LEU A 226 -24.35 -13.34 -4.35
C LEU A 226 -24.55 -12.40 -3.17
N ALA A 227 -25.03 -11.20 -3.43
CA ALA A 227 -25.34 -10.18 -2.44
C ALA A 227 -26.69 -10.40 -1.73
N CYS A 228 -27.48 -11.39 -2.11
CA CYS A 228 -28.85 -11.61 -1.63
C CYS A 228 -29.73 -10.36 -1.75
N LEU A 229 -29.56 -9.56 -2.81
CA LEU A 229 -30.27 -8.32 -3.08
C LEU A 229 -31.02 -8.38 -4.42
N SER A 230 -32.04 -7.53 -4.60
CA SER A 230 -32.58 -7.28 -5.94
C SER A 230 -31.52 -6.56 -6.81
N ARG A 231 -31.63 -6.67 -8.13
CA ARG A 231 -30.70 -6.01 -9.07
C ARG A 231 -30.60 -4.51 -8.87
N SER A 232 -31.73 -3.83 -8.62
CA SER A 232 -31.78 -2.38 -8.36
C SER A 232 -31.12 -2.03 -7.03
N ALA A 233 -31.46 -2.73 -5.96
CA ALA A 233 -30.89 -2.49 -4.64
C ALA A 233 -29.37 -2.77 -4.61
N PHE A 234 -28.91 -3.84 -5.28
CA PHE A 234 -27.49 -4.12 -5.42
C PHE A 234 -26.76 -3.01 -6.18
N HIS A 235 -27.28 -2.61 -7.34
CA HIS A 235 -26.68 -1.56 -8.16
C HIS A 235 -26.57 -0.24 -7.39
N GLU A 236 -27.63 0.17 -6.71
CA GLU A 236 -27.67 1.39 -5.92
C GLU A 236 -26.65 1.34 -4.76
N ARG A 237 -26.71 0.28 -3.92
CA ARG A 237 -25.80 0.11 -2.79
C ARG A 237 -24.34 0.03 -3.24
N PHE A 238 -24.05 -0.75 -4.29
CA PHE A 238 -22.71 -0.87 -4.83
C PHE A 238 -22.19 0.49 -5.31
N SER A 239 -22.99 1.22 -6.10
CA SER A 239 -22.60 2.54 -6.61
C SER A 239 -22.41 3.58 -5.51
N GLN A 240 -23.24 3.52 -4.47
CA GLN A 240 -23.12 4.42 -3.32
C GLN A 240 -21.83 4.17 -2.51
N VAL A 241 -21.51 2.92 -2.22
CA VAL A 241 -20.37 2.56 -1.35
C VAL A 241 -19.06 2.58 -2.13
N ILE A 242 -19.04 2.03 -3.36
CA ILE A 242 -17.84 1.94 -4.20
C ILE A 242 -17.56 3.23 -4.98
N GLY A 243 -18.57 4.08 -5.15
CA GLY A 243 -18.47 5.33 -5.92
C GLY A 243 -18.64 5.16 -7.42
N MET A 244 -18.89 3.93 -7.92
CA MET A 244 -19.12 3.64 -9.35
C MET A 244 -19.98 2.40 -9.57
N PRO A 245 -20.62 2.27 -10.77
CA PRO A 245 -21.43 1.11 -11.12
C PRO A 245 -20.64 -0.22 -11.13
N PRO A 246 -21.28 -1.38 -10.83
CA PRO A 246 -20.59 -2.67 -10.74
C PRO A 246 -19.80 -3.08 -11.99
N LEU A 247 -20.38 -2.93 -13.18
CA LEU A 247 -19.70 -3.30 -14.42
C LEU A 247 -18.55 -2.36 -14.79
N THR A 248 -18.64 -1.09 -14.38
CA THR A 248 -17.54 -0.13 -14.51
C THR A 248 -16.38 -0.55 -13.62
N TYR A 249 -16.65 -0.90 -12.36
CA TYR A 249 -15.66 -1.42 -11.43
C TYR A 249 -14.90 -2.64 -11.98
N ILE A 250 -15.64 -3.63 -12.52
CA ILE A 250 -15.04 -4.83 -13.12
C ILE A 250 -14.15 -4.45 -14.32
N THR A 251 -14.64 -3.55 -15.17
CA THR A 251 -13.87 -3.09 -16.35
C THR A 251 -12.57 -2.42 -15.92
N GLU A 252 -12.62 -1.51 -14.95
CA GLU A 252 -11.42 -0.84 -14.45
C GLU A 252 -10.46 -1.80 -13.78
N HIS A 253 -10.96 -2.77 -12.98
CA HIS A 253 -10.12 -3.78 -12.35
C HIS A 253 -9.41 -4.65 -13.41
N ARG A 254 -10.12 -5.12 -14.44
CA ARG A 254 -9.52 -5.85 -15.58
C ARG A 254 -8.43 -5.05 -16.29
N LEU A 255 -8.65 -3.76 -16.50
CA LEU A 255 -7.67 -2.89 -17.15
C LEU A 255 -6.44 -2.64 -16.29
N ARG A 256 -6.59 -2.54 -14.96
CA ARG A 256 -5.45 -2.48 -14.02
C ARG A 256 -4.62 -3.77 -14.05
N MET A 257 -5.27 -4.93 -14.03
CA MET A 257 -4.58 -6.22 -14.19
C MET A 257 -3.86 -6.31 -15.55
N ALA A 258 -4.49 -5.83 -16.63
CA ALA A 258 -3.85 -5.80 -17.93
C ALA A 258 -2.61 -4.90 -17.95
N ALA A 259 -2.69 -3.73 -17.33
CA ALA A 259 -1.55 -2.81 -17.19
C ALA A 259 -0.38 -3.47 -16.46
N TRP A 260 -0.67 -4.19 -15.37
CA TRP A 260 0.31 -4.99 -14.65
C TRP A 260 0.95 -6.08 -15.54
N HIS A 261 0.14 -6.88 -16.25
CA HIS A 261 0.64 -7.90 -17.17
C HIS A 261 1.53 -7.30 -18.29
N LEU A 262 1.13 -6.14 -18.84
CA LEU A 262 1.91 -5.44 -19.85
C LEU A 262 3.29 -4.99 -19.34
N ALA A 263 3.39 -4.61 -18.07
CA ALA A 263 4.61 -4.15 -17.46
C ALA A 263 5.55 -5.29 -17.02
N GLN A 264 5.02 -6.51 -16.78
CA GLN A 264 5.78 -7.62 -16.20
C GLN A 264 6.09 -8.75 -17.18
N GLN A 265 5.29 -8.92 -18.23
CA GLN A 265 5.31 -10.11 -19.06
C GLN A 265 5.43 -9.77 -20.53
N ASP A 266 6.31 -10.48 -21.22
CA ASP A 266 6.44 -10.40 -22.68
C ASP A 266 5.54 -11.44 -23.37
N ILE A 267 4.23 -11.33 -23.14
CA ILE A 267 3.20 -12.12 -23.83
C ILE A 267 2.40 -11.23 -24.78
N SER A 268 1.76 -11.83 -25.79
CA SER A 268 1.01 -11.08 -26.80
C SER A 268 -0.13 -10.26 -26.16
N ILE A 269 -0.48 -9.14 -26.80
CA ILE A 269 -1.61 -8.29 -26.39
C ILE A 269 -2.90 -9.10 -26.40
N ASN A 270 -3.10 -9.94 -27.42
CA ASN A 270 -4.26 -10.83 -27.50
C ASN A 270 -4.36 -11.74 -26.27
N ARG A 271 -3.27 -12.37 -25.86
CA ARG A 271 -3.27 -13.26 -24.69
C ARG A 271 -3.53 -12.52 -23.38
N ILE A 272 -3.08 -11.26 -23.27
CA ILE A 272 -3.43 -10.41 -22.11
C ILE A 272 -4.92 -10.08 -22.13
N SER A 273 -5.48 -9.70 -23.30
CA SER A 273 -6.90 -9.38 -23.42
C SER A 273 -7.80 -10.56 -23.00
N GLU A 274 -7.46 -11.77 -23.41
CA GLU A 274 -8.17 -13.00 -23.03
C GLU A 274 -8.08 -13.26 -21.51
N ARG A 275 -6.88 -13.12 -20.93
CA ARG A 275 -6.66 -13.33 -19.48
C ARG A 275 -7.48 -12.40 -18.59
N VAL A 276 -7.73 -11.19 -19.07
CA VAL A 276 -8.53 -10.22 -18.32
C VAL A 276 -10.00 -10.19 -18.74
N GLY A 277 -10.44 -11.19 -19.52
CA GLY A 277 -11.85 -11.45 -19.83
C GLY A 277 -12.42 -10.64 -20.99
N TYR A 278 -11.58 -10.19 -21.95
CA TYR A 278 -12.03 -9.62 -23.19
C TYR A 278 -12.06 -10.68 -24.29
N THR A 279 -13.16 -10.72 -25.05
CA THR A 279 -13.35 -11.62 -26.21
C THR A 279 -12.75 -11.06 -27.51
N SER A 280 -12.33 -9.79 -27.50
CA SER A 280 -11.76 -9.11 -28.68
C SER A 280 -10.62 -8.21 -28.27
N GLU A 281 -9.44 -8.40 -28.89
CA GLU A 281 -8.26 -7.54 -28.71
C GLU A 281 -8.57 -6.07 -29.10
N THR A 282 -9.42 -5.87 -30.12
CA THR A 282 -9.83 -4.52 -30.53
C THR A 282 -10.62 -3.82 -29.43
N ALA A 283 -11.64 -4.48 -28.85
CA ALA A 283 -12.43 -3.93 -27.76
C ALA A 283 -11.57 -3.66 -26.52
N PHE A 284 -10.66 -4.58 -26.20
CA PHE A 284 -9.67 -4.39 -25.13
C PHE A 284 -8.80 -3.16 -25.39
N SER A 285 -8.19 -3.06 -26.57
CA SER A 285 -7.28 -1.95 -26.89
C SER A 285 -7.96 -0.59 -26.85
N GLN A 286 -9.23 -0.51 -27.28
CA GLN A 286 -10.04 0.70 -27.18
C GLN A 286 -10.35 1.07 -25.71
N ALA A 287 -10.77 0.11 -24.90
CA ALA A 287 -11.03 0.32 -23.48
C ALA A 287 -9.75 0.73 -22.73
N PHE A 288 -8.63 0.06 -22.99
CA PHE A 288 -7.34 0.36 -22.42
C PHE A 288 -6.87 1.79 -22.77
N ARG A 289 -6.97 2.16 -24.06
CA ARG A 289 -6.60 3.52 -24.51
C ARG A 289 -7.47 4.60 -23.86
N ARG A 290 -8.76 4.32 -23.66
CA ARG A 290 -9.67 5.26 -22.96
C ARG A 290 -9.25 5.46 -21.51
N GLN A 291 -8.79 4.41 -20.82
CA GLN A 291 -8.38 4.46 -19.39
C GLN A 291 -6.99 5.08 -19.20
N TYR A 292 -6.02 4.71 -20.06
CA TYR A 292 -4.61 5.06 -19.90
C TYR A 292 -4.09 6.13 -20.86
N GLY A 293 -4.90 6.56 -21.82
CA GLY A 293 -4.52 7.57 -22.83
C GLY A 293 -3.64 7.04 -23.96
N VAL A 294 -3.03 5.86 -23.81
CA VAL A 294 -2.13 5.23 -24.78
C VAL A 294 -2.56 3.80 -25.11
N SER A 295 -2.09 3.27 -26.24
CA SER A 295 -2.37 1.87 -26.60
C SER A 295 -1.61 0.90 -25.67
N PRO A 296 -2.08 -0.38 -25.54
CA PRO A 296 -1.39 -1.41 -24.77
C PRO A 296 0.08 -1.57 -25.17
N SER A 297 0.38 -1.55 -26.48
CA SER A 297 1.74 -1.68 -26.99
C SER A 297 2.63 -0.47 -26.61
N GLN A 298 2.08 0.73 -26.67
CA GLN A 298 2.80 1.95 -26.24
C GLN A 298 3.05 1.95 -24.72
N TYR A 299 2.04 1.54 -23.94
CA TYR A 299 2.16 1.42 -22.47
C TYR A 299 3.28 0.44 -22.11
N ARG A 300 3.33 -0.74 -22.73
CA ARG A 300 4.41 -1.73 -22.54
C ARG A 300 5.78 -1.11 -22.78
N LYS A 301 5.97 -0.45 -23.94
CA LYS A 301 7.25 0.19 -24.27
C LYS A 301 7.69 1.22 -23.25
N GLN A 302 6.75 2.02 -22.73
CA GLN A 302 7.04 3.04 -21.70
C GLN A 302 7.44 2.44 -20.35
N LYS A 303 6.94 1.25 -19.99
CA LYS A 303 7.21 0.60 -18.71
C LYS A 303 8.44 -0.32 -18.73
N MET A 304 8.86 -0.77 -19.91
CA MET A 304 10.02 -1.65 -20.09
C MET A 304 11.30 -0.88 -20.50
N ALA A 305 11.18 0.42 -20.82
CA ALA A 305 12.31 1.33 -21.09
C ALA A 305 12.88 1.92 -19.80
#